data_3ed17b031d7e9f7d554056431cf6bda9
#
_entry.id   3ed17b031d7e9f7d554056431cf6bda9
#
_cell.length_a   1.000
_cell.length_b   1.000
_cell.length_c   1.000
_cell.angle_alpha   90.00
_cell.angle_beta   90.00
_cell.angle_gamma   90.00
#
_symmetry.space_group_name_H-M   'P 1'
#
loop_
_entity.id
_entity.type
_entity.pdbx_description
1 polymer ?
#
loop_
_entity_poly.entity_id
_entity_poly.type
_entity_poly.pdbx_seq_one_letter_code
_entity_poly.pdbx_strand_id
1 'polypeptide(L)'
;MKSDIPPQQKPKTPNFNTLESVIEEILNSDAKDTDLKDNDTIGIGQHGKYRQVKRAKVLGYCMGVRKAVEAVYRALDDYPDKTVYTYGPLIHNPVTMRLLEEKGVHIVNPDKELKPQIMPQSPIIIRAHGISPQKRQELIDCDAVIIDATCPRVIASQLRAAQYSRKGYTVILAGDKNHGELIGIKGYALSVPNGRCATVQTAAEAEALQHDGTPTVLIAQTTIKREEYRAIAEILRKKIPKLTVLETICPATDERQEALLELIEEVDAILVIGGKNSANTRRLLQTAIDRGKPAWLAESSCDIPQEVRQYRTIGLIAGASTPDSSIDAIEQLLLDKTV
;
A
#
# COMPACT_ATOMS: atom_id res chain seq x y z
N MET A 1 23.89 37.33 8.60
CA MET A 1 23.14 36.40 9.43
C MET A 1 23.38 35.00 8.88
N LYS A 2 24.15 34.18 9.59
CA LYS A 2 24.39 32.78 9.18
C LYS A 2 23.18 31.98 9.64
N SER A 3 22.49 31.36 8.67
CA SER A 3 21.38 30.45 8.94
C SER A 3 21.96 29.14 9.48
N ASP A 4 21.66 28.82 10.75
CA ASP A 4 21.96 27.53 11.37
C ASP A 4 21.03 26.47 10.78
N ILE A 5 21.54 25.77 9.75
CA ILE A 5 20.96 24.52 9.26
C ILE A 5 21.43 23.43 10.22
N PRO A 6 20.53 22.67 10.87
CA PRO A 6 20.95 21.58 11.74
C PRO A 6 21.71 20.53 10.91
N PRO A 7 22.82 19.96 11.45
CA PRO A 7 23.63 19.00 10.73
C PRO A 7 22.81 17.76 10.38
N GLN A 8 22.84 17.40 9.09
CA GLN A 8 22.28 16.14 8.61
C GLN A 8 22.89 14.99 9.41
N GLN A 9 22.08 14.29 10.18
CA GLN A 9 22.52 13.06 10.83
C GLN A 9 22.87 12.05 9.76
N LYS A 10 24.18 11.70 9.67
CA LYS A 10 24.64 10.56 8.86
C LYS A 10 23.76 9.35 9.22
N PRO A 11 23.26 8.60 8.24
CA PRO A 11 22.46 7.43 8.52
C PRO A 11 23.26 6.47 9.41
N LYS A 12 22.85 6.34 10.67
CA LYS A 12 23.41 5.31 11.56
C LYS A 12 23.07 3.97 10.93
N THR A 13 24.08 3.19 10.63
CA THR A 13 23.90 1.77 10.28
C THR A 13 23.14 1.11 11.43
N PRO A 14 21.99 0.48 11.20
CA PRO A 14 21.19 -0.12 12.27
C PRO A 14 22.02 -1.15 13.02
N ASN A 15 22.03 -1.08 14.35
CA ASN A 15 22.63 -2.09 15.19
C ASN A 15 21.72 -3.34 15.19
N PHE A 16 22.14 -4.40 14.53
CA PHE A 16 21.33 -5.55 14.17
C PHE A 16 20.97 -6.49 15.33
N ASN A 17 21.54 -6.31 16.51
CA ASN A 17 21.15 -7.05 17.71
C ASN A 17 19.77 -6.62 18.27
N THR A 18 19.23 -5.48 17.77
CA THR A 18 17.91 -4.95 18.14
C THR A 18 16.92 -5.00 16.98
N LEU A 19 17.27 -5.65 15.86
CA LEU A 19 16.46 -5.60 14.66
C LEU A 19 15.10 -6.30 14.83
N GLU A 20 15.07 -7.41 15.55
CA GLU A 20 13.81 -8.13 15.83
C GLU A 20 12.88 -7.30 16.70
N SER A 21 13.42 -6.61 17.73
CA SER A 21 12.64 -5.70 18.56
C SER A 21 12.14 -4.47 17.77
N VAL A 22 12.94 -3.93 16.86
CA VAL A 22 12.53 -2.83 15.98
C VAL A 22 11.45 -3.27 14.99
N ILE A 23 11.56 -4.48 14.44
CA ILE A 23 10.53 -5.03 13.55
C ILE A 23 9.23 -5.28 14.32
N GLU A 24 9.30 -5.81 15.54
CA GLU A 24 8.13 -6.03 16.40
C GLU A 24 7.50 -4.70 16.84
N GLU A 25 8.30 -3.70 17.19
CA GLU A 25 7.82 -2.36 17.53
C GLU A 25 7.11 -1.69 16.34
N ILE A 26 7.68 -1.80 15.13
CA ILE A 26 7.08 -1.30 13.88
C ILE A 26 5.74 -2.02 13.59
N LEU A 27 5.65 -3.33 13.81
CA LEU A 27 4.45 -4.11 13.55
C LEU A 27 3.37 -3.93 14.63
N ASN A 28 3.77 -3.67 15.89
CA ASN A 28 2.85 -3.48 17.01
C ASN A 28 2.34 -2.04 17.15
N SER A 29 3.00 -1.05 16.52
CA SER A 29 2.50 0.34 16.48
C SER A 29 1.18 0.48 15.71
N ASP A 30 0.83 -0.51 14.87
CA ASP A 30 -0.39 -0.56 14.08
C ASP A 30 -1.67 -0.78 14.90
N ALA A 31 -1.56 -1.24 16.16
CA ALA A 31 -2.74 -1.66 16.95
C ALA A 31 -3.44 -0.51 17.70
N LYS A 32 -2.98 0.73 17.58
CA LYS A 32 -3.46 1.84 18.45
C LYS A 32 -4.28 2.93 17.76
N ASP A 33 -4.46 2.88 16.43
CA ASP A 33 -5.15 3.95 15.69
C ASP A 33 -6.46 3.45 15.03
N THR A 34 -7.41 3.02 15.85
CA THR A 34 -8.81 2.83 15.42
C THR A 34 -9.74 3.62 16.32
N ASP A 35 -9.78 4.93 16.16
CA ASP A 35 -10.93 5.72 16.61
C ASP A 35 -12.12 5.41 15.68
N LEU A 36 -12.96 4.50 16.14
CA LEU A 36 -14.23 4.16 15.51
C LEU A 36 -15.18 5.36 15.64
N LYS A 37 -15.35 6.13 14.56
CA LYS A 37 -16.48 7.03 14.42
C LYS A 37 -17.76 6.17 14.28
N ASP A 38 -18.87 6.58 14.92
CA ASP A 38 -20.19 5.99 14.69
C ASP A 38 -20.48 5.95 13.18
N ASN A 39 -20.62 4.74 12.63
CA ASN A 39 -20.58 4.50 11.19
C ASN A 39 -21.95 4.56 10.49
N ASP A 40 -23.01 4.95 11.20
CA ASP A 40 -24.37 4.99 10.64
C ASP A 40 -24.84 6.42 10.39
N THR A 41 -25.12 6.75 9.12
CA THR A 41 -25.73 8.02 8.72
C THR A 41 -27.11 7.77 8.09
N ILE A 42 -28.12 8.50 8.59
CA ILE A 42 -29.51 8.33 8.14
C ILE A 42 -29.95 9.54 7.30
N GLY A 43 -30.41 9.30 6.07
CA GLY A 43 -30.99 10.30 5.19
C GLY A 43 -32.40 9.93 4.70
N ILE A 44 -33.15 10.87 4.11
CA ILE A 44 -34.51 10.64 3.59
C ILE A 44 -34.48 10.43 2.08
N GLY A 45 -34.95 9.29 1.58
CA GLY A 45 -35.04 8.98 0.14
C GLY A 45 -36.24 9.63 -0.57
N GLN A 46 -36.25 9.65 -1.92
CA GLN A 46 -37.22 10.33 -2.79
C GLN A 46 -38.73 9.94 -2.63
N HIS A 47 -39.02 8.84 -1.95
CA HIS A 47 -40.44 8.39 -1.73
C HIS A 47 -40.84 8.44 -0.27
N GLY A 48 -40.32 9.38 0.53
CA GLY A 48 -40.65 9.49 1.95
C GLY A 48 -40.15 8.33 2.82
N LYS A 49 -39.34 7.42 2.27
CA LYS A 49 -38.62 6.38 3.01
C LYS A 49 -37.20 6.91 3.34
N TYR A 50 -36.82 6.76 4.58
CA TYR A 50 -35.46 7.04 5.01
C TYR A 50 -34.51 6.07 4.29
N ARG A 51 -33.46 6.63 3.64
CA ARG A 51 -32.34 5.86 3.12
C ARG A 51 -31.27 5.81 4.19
N GLN A 52 -30.74 4.64 4.44
CA GLN A 52 -29.62 4.45 5.34
C GLN A 52 -28.36 4.13 4.53
N VAL A 53 -27.26 4.83 4.84
CA VAL A 53 -25.95 4.53 4.31
C VAL A 53 -25.10 4.03 5.47
N LYS A 54 -24.50 2.85 5.31
CA LYS A 54 -23.62 2.22 6.29
C LYS A 54 -22.21 2.11 5.73
N ARG A 55 -21.22 2.53 6.48
CA ARG A 55 -19.82 2.34 6.12
C ARG A 55 -19.29 1.01 6.64
N ALA A 56 -18.46 0.32 5.86
CA ALA A 56 -17.69 -0.80 6.37
C ALA A 56 -16.78 -0.35 7.52
N LYS A 57 -16.51 -1.22 8.48
CA LYS A 57 -15.60 -0.93 9.62
C LYS A 57 -14.18 -0.59 9.16
N VAL A 58 -13.74 -1.17 8.04
CA VAL A 58 -12.42 -0.92 7.45
C VAL A 58 -12.62 -0.49 6.00
N LEU A 59 -12.34 0.78 5.69
CA LEU A 59 -12.43 1.33 4.33
C LEU A 59 -11.44 2.51 4.14
N GLY A 60 -11.21 2.90 2.90
CA GLY A 60 -10.35 4.04 2.58
C GLY A 60 -8.85 3.72 2.68
N TYR A 61 -8.06 4.76 2.89
CA TYR A 61 -6.60 4.62 2.93
C TYR A 61 -6.14 3.57 3.94
N CYS A 62 -5.30 2.63 3.48
CA CYS A 62 -4.53 1.82 4.43
C CYS A 62 -3.44 2.69 5.08
N MET A 63 -2.91 2.24 6.23
CA MET A 63 -1.86 2.94 6.99
C MET A 63 -0.69 3.39 6.10
N GLY A 64 -0.16 2.51 5.25
CA GLY A 64 0.97 2.85 4.37
C GLY A 64 0.65 3.94 3.35
N VAL A 65 -0.55 3.91 2.76
CA VAL A 65 -1.01 4.94 1.82
C VAL A 65 -1.27 6.25 2.55
N ARG A 66 -1.94 6.21 3.71
CA ARG A 66 -2.20 7.40 4.54
C ARG A 66 -0.89 8.10 4.90
N LYS A 67 0.08 7.37 5.44
CA LYS A 67 1.43 7.90 5.75
C LYS A 67 2.08 8.57 4.54
N ALA A 68 1.98 7.97 3.34
CA ALA A 68 2.59 8.53 2.14
C ALA A 68 1.90 9.84 1.69
N VAL A 69 0.57 9.89 1.72
CA VAL A 69 -0.20 11.09 1.37
C VAL A 69 0.05 12.21 2.37
N GLU A 70 0.02 11.93 3.67
CA GLU A 70 0.34 12.91 4.73
C GLU A 70 1.76 13.45 4.62
N ALA A 71 2.73 12.60 4.24
CA ALA A 71 4.11 13.04 4.03
C ALA A 71 4.22 14.07 2.89
N VAL A 72 3.42 13.91 1.83
CA VAL A 72 3.38 14.90 0.73
C VAL A 72 2.80 16.22 1.23
N TYR A 73 1.64 16.21 1.94
CA TYR A 73 1.05 17.44 2.45
C TYR A 73 1.97 18.16 3.42
N ARG A 74 2.62 17.46 4.36
CA ARG A 74 3.63 18.05 5.23
C ARG A 74 4.80 18.65 4.46
N ALA A 75 5.27 17.97 3.41
CA ALA A 75 6.35 18.50 2.58
C ALA A 75 5.96 19.78 1.84
N LEU A 76 4.69 19.90 1.38
CA LEU A 76 4.19 21.14 0.79
C LEU A 76 4.16 22.29 1.81
N ASP A 77 3.81 22.01 3.05
CA ASP A 77 3.76 23.00 4.14
C ASP A 77 5.17 23.37 4.62
N ASP A 78 6.07 22.39 4.79
CA ASP A 78 7.43 22.58 5.31
C ASP A 78 8.38 23.22 4.29
N TYR A 79 8.08 23.09 2.98
CA TYR A 79 8.93 23.58 1.88
C TYR A 79 8.13 24.42 0.88
N PRO A 80 7.51 25.55 1.29
CA PRO A 80 6.60 26.33 0.43
C PRO A 80 7.27 26.93 -0.82
N ASP A 81 8.59 27.17 -0.75
CA ASP A 81 9.37 27.76 -1.84
C ASP A 81 10.10 26.72 -2.71
N LYS A 82 9.86 25.42 -2.47
CA LYS A 82 10.53 24.34 -3.20
C LYS A 82 9.54 23.45 -3.94
N THR A 83 10.02 22.92 -5.06
CA THR A 83 9.26 21.88 -5.77
C THR A 83 9.28 20.59 -4.96
N VAL A 84 8.10 20.03 -4.69
CA VAL A 84 7.92 18.76 -4.00
C VAL A 84 7.84 17.64 -5.02
N TYR A 85 8.63 16.60 -4.84
CA TYR A 85 8.67 15.44 -5.74
C TYR A 85 8.16 14.17 -5.08
N THR A 86 7.63 13.25 -5.88
CA THR A 86 7.41 11.84 -5.46
C THR A 86 8.25 10.91 -6.33
N TYR A 87 8.83 9.88 -5.73
CA TYR A 87 9.58 8.85 -6.44
C TYR A 87 8.61 7.85 -7.09
N GLY A 88 8.24 8.10 -8.34
CA GLY A 88 7.16 7.43 -9.03
C GLY A 88 5.75 7.86 -8.54
N PRO A 89 4.67 7.33 -9.14
CA PRO A 89 3.30 7.60 -8.68
C PRO A 89 3.15 7.22 -7.21
N LEU A 90 2.67 8.15 -6.38
CA LEU A 90 2.56 7.94 -4.94
C LEU A 90 1.66 6.75 -4.59
N ILE A 91 0.52 6.68 -5.26
CA ILE A 91 -0.53 5.65 -5.09
C ILE A 91 -1.19 5.32 -6.43
N HIS A 92 -1.88 4.18 -6.49
CA HIS A 92 -2.64 3.75 -7.67
C HIS A 92 -4.09 4.31 -7.66
N ASN A 93 -4.23 5.63 -7.47
CA ASN A 93 -5.51 6.33 -7.54
C ASN A 93 -5.36 7.60 -8.40
N PRO A 94 -5.95 7.64 -9.62
CA PRO A 94 -5.81 8.78 -10.53
C PRO A 94 -6.35 10.10 -9.97
N VAL A 95 -7.42 10.03 -9.17
CA VAL A 95 -8.03 11.24 -8.56
C VAL A 95 -7.05 11.88 -7.60
N THR A 96 -6.49 11.10 -6.68
CA THR A 96 -5.48 11.61 -5.72
C THR A 96 -4.23 12.12 -6.45
N MET A 97 -3.75 11.38 -7.46
CA MET A 97 -2.56 11.81 -8.20
C MET A 97 -2.78 13.16 -8.88
N ARG A 98 -3.94 13.37 -9.52
CA ARG A 98 -4.29 14.66 -10.14
C ARG A 98 -4.36 15.79 -9.11
N LEU A 99 -4.99 15.55 -7.95
CA LEU A 99 -5.06 16.54 -6.88
C LEU A 99 -3.68 16.95 -6.36
N LEU A 100 -2.72 16.01 -6.29
CA LEU A 100 -1.35 16.32 -5.90
C LEU A 100 -0.62 17.12 -6.99
N GLU A 101 -0.78 16.77 -8.26
CA GLU A 101 -0.22 17.51 -9.39
C GLU A 101 -0.76 18.95 -9.45
N GLU A 102 -2.07 19.15 -9.25
CA GLU A 102 -2.69 20.47 -9.14
C GLU A 102 -2.14 21.32 -8.00
N LYS A 103 -1.62 20.68 -6.95
CA LYS A 103 -0.91 21.34 -5.84
C LYS A 103 0.61 21.55 -6.10
N GLY A 104 1.07 21.26 -7.31
CA GLY A 104 2.46 21.47 -7.70
C GLY A 104 3.42 20.32 -7.32
N VAL A 105 2.90 19.11 -6.99
CA VAL A 105 3.74 17.95 -6.77
C VAL A 105 4.15 17.34 -8.11
N HIS A 106 5.45 17.07 -8.28
CA HIS A 106 6.01 16.49 -9.49
C HIS A 106 6.34 15.01 -9.32
N ILE A 107 5.97 14.20 -10.31
CA ILE A 107 6.27 12.76 -10.30
C ILE A 107 7.59 12.51 -11.03
N VAL A 108 8.58 12.01 -10.30
CA VAL A 108 9.86 11.56 -10.88
C VAL A 108 9.68 10.18 -11.51
N ASN A 109 10.14 10.00 -12.73
CA ASN A 109 10.16 8.69 -13.36
C ASN A 109 11.38 7.88 -12.89
N PRO A 110 11.19 6.78 -12.12
CA PRO A 110 12.29 5.99 -11.57
C PRO A 110 13.14 5.25 -12.63
N ASP A 111 12.61 5.09 -13.85
CA ASP A 111 13.28 4.37 -14.95
C ASP A 111 14.17 5.29 -15.79
N LYS A 112 14.15 6.60 -15.53
CA LYS A 112 15.00 7.60 -16.17
C LYS A 112 16.10 8.08 -15.22
N GLU A 113 17.10 8.73 -15.78
CA GLU A 113 18.13 9.41 -14.99
C GLU A 113 17.50 10.43 -14.03
N LEU A 114 17.89 10.40 -12.75
CA LEU A 114 17.25 11.21 -11.70
C LEU A 114 17.72 12.67 -11.70
N LYS A 115 19.04 12.91 -11.89
CA LYS A 115 19.62 14.26 -11.82
C LYS A 115 18.89 15.34 -12.63
N PRO A 116 18.51 15.10 -13.91
CA PRO A 116 17.79 16.12 -14.67
C PRO A 116 16.32 16.29 -14.24
N GLN A 117 15.79 15.40 -13.39
CA GLN A 117 14.38 15.43 -12.96
C GLN A 117 14.19 16.12 -11.61
N ILE A 118 15.23 16.24 -10.79
CA ILE A 118 15.14 16.69 -9.40
C ILE A 118 16.02 17.92 -9.20
N MET A 119 15.42 19.00 -8.72
CA MET A 119 16.18 20.18 -8.30
C MET A 119 16.94 19.88 -7.00
N PRO A 120 18.22 20.25 -6.86
CA PRO A 120 18.98 20.09 -5.63
C PRO A 120 18.26 20.70 -4.42
N GLN A 121 18.44 20.10 -3.24
CA GLN A 121 17.82 20.54 -1.98
C GLN A 121 16.28 20.56 -1.98
N SER A 122 15.65 19.90 -2.96
CA SER A 122 14.20 19.75 -2.99
C SER A 122 13.72 18.48 -2.29
N PRO A 123 12.55 18.51 -1.62
CA PRO A 123 11.98 17.33 -0.97
C PRO A 123 11.50 16.31 -2.00
N ILE A 124 11.87 15.05 -1.77
CA ILE A 124 11.36 13.91 -2.53
C ILE A 124 10.79 12.84 -1.59
N ILE A 125 9.54 12.49 -1.82
CA ILE A 125 8.83 11.49 -1.02
C ILE A 125 9.06 10.10 -1.63
N ILE A 126 9.62 9.18 -0.83
CA ILE A 126 9.64 7.76 -1.14
C ILE A 126 8.25 7.20 -0.81
N ARG A 127 7.58 6.65 -1.81
CA ARG A 127 6.22 6.09 -1.68
C ARG A 127 6.18 4.86 -0.76
N ALA A 128 4.97 4.42 -0.40
CA ALA A 128 4.73 3.28 0.50
C ALA A 128 5.43 1.96 0.09
N HIS A 129 5.71 1.76 -1.19
CA HIS A 129 6.40 0.57 -1.71
C HIS A 129 7.91 0.52 -1.39
N GLY A 130 8.48 1.64 -0.92
CA GLY A 130 9.91 1.75 -0.69
C GLY A 130 10.76 1.71 -1.95
N ILE A 131 12.07 1.81 -1.77
CA ILE A 131 13.08 1.73 -2.83
C ILE A 131 14.27 0.89 -2.38
N SER A 132 15.14 0.49 -3.32
CA SER A 132 16.39 -0.20 -2.99
C SER A 132 17.42 0.76 -2.36
N PRO A 133 18.40 0.24 -1.59
CA PRO A 133 19.50 1.03 -1.06
C PRO A 133 20.29 1.78 -2.16
N GLN A 134 20.46 1.16 -3.33
CA GLN A 134 21.10 1.79 -4.48
C GLN A 134 20.32 3.02 -4.97
N LYS A 135 18.99 2.89 -5.13
CA LYS A 135 18.16 4.03 -5.56
C LYS A 135 18.09 5.14 -4.51
N ARG A 136 18.16 4.77 -3.23
CA ARG A 136 18.30 5.74 -2.15
C ARG A 136 19.61 6.53 -2.25
N GLN A 137 20.72 5.86 -2.58
CA GLN A 137 22.01 6.52 -2.79
C GLN A 137 21.97 7.45 -4.00
N GLU A 138 21.35 7.05 -5.12
CA GLU A 138 21.17 7.91 -6.29
C GLU A 138 20.41 9.21 -5.95
N LEU A 139 19.40 9.16 -5.06
CA LEU A 139 18.69 10.35 -4.57
C LEU A 139 19.60 11.25 -3.71
N ILE A 140 20.44 10.65 -2.86
CA ILE A 140 21.44 11.38 -2.07
C ILE A 140 22.44 12.10 -3.00
N ASP A 141 22.88 11.41 -4.04
CA ASP A 141 23.83 11.95 -5.03
C ASP A 141 23.20 13.08 -5.90
N CYS A 142 21.87 13.15 -5.94
CA CYS A 142 21.11 14.28 -6.51
C CYS A 142 20.96 15.45 -5.54
N ASP A 143 21.52 15.38 -4.33
CA ASP A 143 21.34 16.37 -3.26
C ASP A 143 19.86 16.61 -2.89
N ALA A 144 19.04 15.56 -2.97
CA ALA A 144 17.61 15.62 -2.63
C ALA A 144 17.38 15.50 -1.12
N VAL A 145 16.37 16.19 -0.61
CA VAL A 145 15.87 16.02 0.77
C VAL A 145 14.90 14.84 0.81
N ILE A 146 15.39 13.70 1.28
CA ILE A 146 14.61 12.45 1.25
C ILE A 146 13.61 12.41 2.41
N ILE A 147 12.32 12.29 2.09
CA ILE A 147 11.23 12.04 3.02
C ILE A 147 10.75 10.59 2.81
N ASP A 148 11.06 9.71 3.76
CA ASP A 148 10.78 8.28 3.63
C ASP A 148 9.39 7.94 4.18
N ALA A 149 8.44 7.74 3.27
CA ALA A 149 7.08 7.32 3.58
C ALA A 149 6.85 5.82 3.30
N THR A 150 7.90 5.02 3.23
CA THR A 150 7.79 3.56 3.08
C THR A 150 6.89 2.98 4.18
N CYS A 151 5.98 2.10 3.77
CA CYS A 151 5.10 1.39 4.71
C CYS A 151 5.94 0.58 5.71
N PRO A 152 5.64 0.64 7.03
CA PRO A 152 6.37 -0.14 8.04
C PRO A 152 6.46 -1.63 7.74
N ARG A 153 5.42 -2.25 7.17
CA ARG A 153 5.43 -3.66 6.76
C ARG A 153 6.42 -3.94 5.63
N VAL A 154 6.55 -3.02 4.68
CA VAL A 154 7.55 -3.10 3.62
C VAL A 154 8.95 -2.92 4.18
N ILE A 155 9.16 -1.96 5.10
CA ILE A 155 10.44 -1.79 5.81
C ILE A 155 10.82 -3.09 6.52
N ALA A 156 9.90 -3.71 7.25
CA ALA A 156 10.14 -4.97 7.93
C ALA A 156 10.59 -6.09 6.97
N SER A 157 9.96 -6.19 5.78
CA SER A 157 10.35 -7.16 4.76
C SER A 157 11.73 -6.86 4.16
N GLN A 158 12.05 -5.58 3.91
CA GLN A 158 13.37 -5.15 3.44
C GLN A 158 14.48 -5.51 4.45
N LEU A 159 14.25 -5.21 5.73
CA LEU A 159 15.20 -5.50 6.80
C LEU A 159 15.39 -7.01 7.00
N ARG A 160 14.32 -7.80 6.96
CA ARG A 160 14.37 -9.27 7.02
C ARG A 160 15.16 -9.84 5.84
N ALA A 161 14.91 -9.36 4.62
CA ALA A 161 15.65 -9.79 3.43
C ALA A 161 17.18 -9.57 3.59
N ALA A 162 17.58 -8.37 4.03
CA ALA A 162 18.98 -8.07 4.31
C ALA A 162 19.55 -8.91 5.46
N GLN A 163 18.78 -9.15 6.53
CA GLN A 163 19.20 -9.96 7.69
C GLN A 163 19.47 -11.41 7.30
N TYR A 164 18.51 -12.05 6.58
CA TYR A 164 18.69 -13.44 6.13
C TYR A 164 19.82 -13.57 5.13
N SER A 165 19.97 -12.59 4.21
CA SER A 165 21.07 -12.55 3.26
C SER A 165 22.44 -12.50 3.96
N ARG A 166 22.59 -11.67 5.04
CA ARG A 166 23.82 -11.64 5.87
C ARG A 166 24.10 -12.95 6.58
N LYS A 167 23.07 -13.71 6.95
CA LYS A 167 23.21 -15.05 7.52
C LYS A 167 23.55 -16.12 6.46
N GLY A 168 23.77 -15.73 5.19
CA GLY A 168 24.12 -16.62 4.08
C GLY A 168 22.93 -17.35 3.44
N TYR A 169 21.70 -16.96 3.76
CA TYR A 169 20.51 -17.51 3.13
C TYR A 169 20.34 -17.01 1.70
N THR A 170 19.77 -17.85 0.85
CA THR A 170 19.17 -17.40 -0.40
C THR A 170 17.78 -16.81 -0.09
N VAL A 171 17.51 -15.59 -0.54
CA VAL A 171 16.20 -14.95 -0.36
C VAL A 171 15.34 -15.25 -1.59
N ILE A 172 14.19 -15.88 -1.41
CA ILE A 172 13.17 -16.02 -2.46
C ILE A 172 12.03 -15.06 -2.15
N LEU A 173 11.66 -14.25 -3.14
CA LEU A 173 10.54 -13.32 -3.06
C LEU A 173 9.36 -13.87 -3.86
N ALA A 174 8.19 -13.98 -3.23
CA ALA A 174 6.97 -14.40 -3.91
C ALA A 174 6.09 -13.20 -4.24
N GLY A 175 5.80 -12.98 -5.53
CA GLY A 175 4.95 -11.88 -6.01
C GLY A 175 5.37 -11.36 -7.39
N ASP A 176 4.82 -10.21 -7.79
CA ASP A 176 5.09 -9.59 -9.08
C ASP A 176 6.52 -9.04 -9.14
N LYS A 177 7.33 -9.64 -10.02
CA LYS A 177 8.78 -9.30 -10.21
C LYS A 177 9.00 -7.84 -10.61
N ASN A 178 8.02 -7.21 -11.25
CA ASN A 178 8.11 -5.83 -11.74
C ASN A 178 7.52 -4.81 -10.74
N HIS A 179 6.95 -5.28 -9.65
CA HIS A 179 6.37 -4.40 -8.64
C HIS A 179 7.46 -3.72 -7.81
N GLY A 180 7.32 -2.40 -7.59
CA GLY A 180 8.30 -1.59 -6.87
C GLY A 180 8.66 -2.10 -5.48
N GLU A 181 7.72 -2.72 -4.75
CA GLU A 181 7.97 -3.35 -3.46
C GLU A 181 8.99 -4.48 -3.57
N LEU A 182 8.79 -5.43 -4.50
CA LEU A 182 9.72 -6.54 -4.67
C LEU A 182 11.08 -6.11 -5.19
N ILE A 183 11.12 -5.11 -6.09
CA ILE A 183 12.38 -4.49 -6.56
C ILE A 183 13.14 -3.90 -5.37
N GLY A 184 12.44 -3.20 -4.48
CA GLY A 184 13.01 -2.65 -3.25
C GLY A 184 13.58 -3.72 -2.34
N ILE A 185 12.78 -4.74 -1.99
CA ILE A 185 13.19 -5.84 -1.10
C ILE A 185 14.37 -6.63 -1.70
N LYS A 186 14.33 -6.92 -3.01
CA LYS A 186 15.42 -7.55 -3.74
C LYS A 186 16.71 -6.72 -3.62
N GLY A 187 16.63 -5.40 -3.75
CA GLY A 187 17.77 -4.51 -3.57
C GLY A 187 18.40 -4.63 -2.19
N TYR A 188 17.60 -4.77 -1.13
CA TYR A 188 18.11 -4.99 0.23
C TYR A 188 18.78 -6.37 0.39
N ALA A 189 18.22 -7.43 -0.19
CA ALA A 189 18.85 -8.75 -0.17
C ALA A 189 20.22 -8.75 -0.89
N LEU A 190 20.31 -8.05 -2.03
CA LEU A 190 21.52 -8.00 -2.86
C LEU A 190 22.54 -6.94 -2.41
N SER A 191 22.18 -6.01 -1.51
CA SER A 191 23.13 -5.02 -0.96
C SER A 191 24.14 -5.61 0.01
N VAL A 192 23.95 -6.87 0.39
CA VAL A 192 24.87 -7.62 1.26
C VAL A 192 25.92 -8.34 0.40
N PRO A 193 27.20 -8.38 0.80
CA PRO A 193 28.23 -9.15 0.09
C PRO A 193 27.80 -10.61 -0.11
N ASN A 194 27.91 -11.09 -1.36
CA ASN A 194 27.46 -12.43 -1.78
C ASN A 194 25.94 -12.68 -1.58
N GLY A 195 25.14 -11.64 -1.48
CA GLY A 195 23.69 -11.73 -1.38
C GLY A 195 23.07 -12.44 -2.59
N ARG A 196 22.16 -13.40 -2.33
CA ARG A 196 21.46 -14.17 -3.36
C ARG A 196 19.97 -13.94 -3.22
N CYS A 197 19.34 -13.61 -4.35
CA CYS A 197 17.91 -13.37 -4.38
C CYS A 197 17.29 -13.87 -5.70
N ALA A 198 16.20 -14.61 -5.59
CA ALA A 198 15.35 -15.00 -6.70
C ALA A 198 13.92 -14.46 -6.46
N THR A 199 13.14 -14.34 -7.53
CA THR A 199 11.73 -13.96 -7.46
C THR A 199 10.89 -14.98 -8.18
N VAL A 200 9.81 -15.44 -7.57
CA VAL A 200 8.83 -16.38 -8.12
C VAL A 200 7.45 -15.73 -8.07
N GLN A 201 6.74 -15.76 -9.18
CA GLN A 201 5.43 -15.13 -9.29
C GLN A 201 4.30 -16.16 -9.23
N THR A 202 4.57 -17.39 -9.67
CA THR A 202 3.58 -18.46 -9.77
C THR A 202 4.11 -19.77 -9.19
N ALA A 203 3.19 -20.70 -8.89
CA ALA A 203 3.51 -22.07 -8.51
C ALA A 203 4.40 -22.76 -9.57
N ALA A 204 4.15 -22.56 -10.85
CA ALA A 204 4.95 -23.11 -11.93
C ALA A 204 6.41 -22.60 -11.92
N GLU A 205 6.62 -21.32 -11.65
CA GLU A 205 7.96 -20.75 -11.49
C GLU A 205 8.68 -21.31 -10.25
N ALA A 206 7.95 -21.53 -9.16
CA ALA A 206 8.50 -22.19 -7.98
C ALA A 206 8.94 -23.64 -8.27
N GLU A 207 8.15 -24.37 -9.09
CA GLU A 207 8.52 -25.72 -9.52
C GLU A 207 9.77 -25.72 -10.40
N ALA A 208 9.92 -24.76 -11.30
CA ALA A 208 11.07 -24.62 -12.19
C ALA A 208 12.34 -24.10 -11.49
N LEU A 209 12.22 -23.54 -10.29
CA LEU A 209 13.34 -22.92 -9.59
C LEU A 209 14.42 -23.96 -9.27
N GLN A 210 15.67 -23.67 -9.67
CA GLN A 210 16.85 -24.46 -9.29
C GLN A 210 17.33 -24.06 -7.89
N HIS A 211 17.79 -25.02 -7.12
CA HIS A 211 18.26 -24.80 -5.76
C HIS A 211 19.60 -25.52 -5.52
N ASP A 212 20.53 -24.85 -4.87
CA ASP A 212 21.92 -25.30 -4.65
C ASP A 212 22.18 -25.91 -3.26
N GLY A 213 21.13 -26.19 -2.48
CA GLY A 213 21.23 -26.73 -1.13
C GLY A 213 21.45 -25.70 -0.02
N THR A 214 21.59 -24.40 -0.35
CA THR A 214 21.72 -23.33 0.65
C THR A 214 20.48 -23.14 1.50
N PRO A 215 20.61 -22.78 2.80
CA PRO A 215 19.47 -22.33 3.59
C PRO A 215 18.72 -21.20 2.89
N THR A 216 17.42 -21.27 2.88
CA THR A 216 16.60 -20.36 2.09
C THR A 216 15.47 -19.76 2.91
N VAL A 217 15.15 -18.49 2.67
CA VAL A 217 13.99 -17.80 3.23
C VAL A 217 13.04 -17.38 2.12
N LEU A 218 11.75 -17.62 2.32
CA LEU A 218 10.67 -17.17 1.45
C LEU A 218 9.96 -15.97 2.09
N ILE A 219 9.89 -14.87 1.36
CA ILE A 219 9.25 -13.61 1.76
C ILE A 219 8.17 -13.28 0.74
N ALA A 220 6.95 -13.00 1.19
CA ALA A 220 5.83 -12.59 0.35
C ALA A 220 5.87 -11.09 0.04
N GLN A 221 5.45 -10.71 -1.18
CA GLN A 221 4.91 -9.37 -1.43
C GLN A 221 3.70 -9.13 -0.52
N THR A 222 3.59 -7.93 0.06
CA THR A 222 2.53 -7.64 1.04
C THR A 222 1.11 -7.79 0.47
N THR A 223 0.96 -7.74 -0.85
CA THR A 223 -0.33 -7.79 -1.57
C THR A 223 -0.56 -9.06 -2.39
N ILE A 224 0.30 -10.07 -2.30
CA ILE A 224 0.09 -11.36 -2.97
C ILE A 224 -1.15 -12.07 -2.41
N LYS A 225 -1.82 -12.87 -3.24
CA LYS A 225 -2.92 -13.70 -2.77
C LYS A 225 -2.40 -14.78 -1.81
N ARG A 226 -3.08 -14.96 -0.69
CA ARG A 226 -2.67 -15.92 0.35
C ARG A 226 -2.62 -17.36 -0.18
N GLU A 227 -3.58 -17.73 -1.04
CA GLU A 227 -3.63 -19.05 -1.67
C GLU A 227 -2.43 -19.29 -2.59
N GLU A 228 -2.04 -18.29 -3.37
CA GLU A 228 -0.88 -18.36 -4.27
C GLU A 228 0.43 -18.46 -3.50
N TYR A 229 0.57 -17.66 -2.43
CA TYR A 229 1.74 -17.75 -1.55
C TYR A 229 1.87 -19.12 -0.88
N ARG A 230 0.74 -19.69 -0.39
CA ARG A 230 0.71 -21.04 0.18
C ARG A 230 1.11 -22.09 -0.83
N ALA A 231 0.59 -22.04 -2.06
CA ALA A 231 0.96 -22.98 -3.12
C ALA A 231 2.46 -22.90 -3.46
N ILE A 232 3.01 -21.71 -3.59
CA ILE A 232 4.45 -21.49 -3.77
C ILE A 232 5.24 -22.08 -2.61
N ALA A 233 4.84 -21.79 -1.37
CA ALA A 233 5.53 -22.28 -0.17
C ALA A 233 5.51 -23.80 -0.07
N GLU A 234 4.41 -24.48 -0.39
CA GLU A 234 4.29 -25.94 -0.39
C GLU A 234 5.22 -26.60 -1.41
N ILE A 235 5.30 -26.05 -2.63
CA ILE A 235 6.21 -26.54 -3.66
C ILE A 235 7.66 -26.38 -3.20
N LEU A 236 8.02 -25.20 -2.70
CA LEU A 236 9.39 -24.92 -2.27
C LEU A 236 9.79 -25.76 -1.04
N ARG A 237 8.87 -26.05 -0.10
CA ARG A 237 9.14 -26.95 1.04
C ARG A 237 9.53 -28.37 0.60
N LYS A 238 8.94 -28.88 -0.50
CA LYS A 238 9.29 -30.20 -1.04
C LYS A 238 10.69 -30.22 -1.66
N LYS A 239 11.14 -29.09 -2.22
CA LYS A 239 12.42 -28.96 -2.93
C LYS A 239 13.56 -28.48 -2.04
N ILE A 240 13.27 -27.73 -0.99
CA ILE A 240 14.24 -27.03 -0.16
C ILE A 240 14.08 -27.49 1.31
N PRO A 241 14.87 -28.46 1.78
CA PRO A 241 14.72 -29.02 3.13
C PRO A 241 14.89 -27.99 4.26
N LYS A 242 15.67 -26.92 4.02
CA LYS A 242 15.94 -25.84 5.00
C LYS A 242 15.26 -24.53 4.56
N LEU A 243 13.98 -24.59 4.20
CA LEU A 243 13.18 -23.43 3.86
C LEU A 243 12.55 -22.81 5.10
N THR A 244 12.84 -21.53 5.34
CA THR A 244 12.10 -20.68 6.28
C THR A 244 11.04 -19.91 5.53
N VAL A 245 9.77 -20.01 5.92
CA VAL A 245 8.65 -19.26 5.29
C VAL A 245 8.22 -18.16 6.25
N LEU A 246 8.23 -16.90 5.81
CA LEU A 246 7.82 -15.75 6.61
C LEU A 246 6.41 -15.29 6.22
N GLU A 247 5.56 -15.05 7.22
CA GLU A 247 4.25 -14.44 7.03
C GLU A 247 4.41 -12.91 6.91
N THR A 248 4.54 -12.42 5.67
CA THR A 248 4.73 -11.00 5.37
C THR A 248 3.59 -10.38 4.57
N ILE A 249 2.52 -11.12 4.31
CA ILE A 249 1.31 -10.63 3.67
C ILE A 249 0.65 -9.59 4.57
N CYS A 250 0.23 -8.46 3.98
CA CYS A 250 -0.45 -7.42 4.74
C CYS A 250 -1.87 -7.86 5.10
N PRO A 251 -2.29 -7.83 6.38
CA PRO A 251 -3.64 -8.17 6.77
C PRO A 251 -4.69 -7.17 6.28
N ALA A 252 -4.31 -5.94 5.94
CA ALA A 252 -5.24 -4.90 5.51
C ALA A 252 -6.14 -5.28 4.33
N THR A 253 -5.74 -6.26 3.50
CA THR A 253 -6.59 -6.80 2.43
C THR A 253 -7.63 -7.77 2.98
N ASP A 254 -7.21 -8.64 3.91
CA ASP A 254 -8.10 -9.61 4.56
C ASP A 254 -9.11 -8.88 5.48
N GLU A 255 -8.64 -7.91 6.27
CA GLU A 255 -9.48 -7.05 7.13
C GLU A 255 -10.60 -6.34 6.35
N ARG A 256 -10.30 -5.85 5.12
CA ARG A 256 -11.32 -5.24 4.25
C ARG A 256 -12.31 -6.26 3.70
N GLN A 257 -11.84 -7.47 3.38
CA GLN A 257 -12.72 -8.53 2.94
C GLN A 257 -13.67 -8.96 4.09
N GLU A 258 -13.16 -9.09 5.30
CA GLU A 258 -13.95 -9.39 6.48
C GLU A 258 -14.98 -8.29 6.77
N ALA A 259 -14.56 -7.01 6.73
CA ALA A 259 -15.46 -5.88 6.90
C ALA A 259 -16.54 -5.79 5.81
N LEU A 260 -16.22 -6.20 4.56
CA LEU A 260 -17.22 -6.33 3.50
C LEU A 260 -18.21 -7.43 3.79
N LEU A 261 -17.75 -8.61 4.23
CA LEU A 261 -18.62 -9.74 4.55
C LEU A 261 -19.59 -9.41 5.68
N GLU A 262 -19.13 -8.72 6.73
CA GLU A 262 -19.99 -8.22 7.80
C GLU A 262 -21.03 -7.22 7.25
N LEU A 263 -20.60 -6.25 6.44
CA LEU A 263 -21.49 -5.24 5.87
C LEU A 263 -22.55 -5.82 4.96
N ILE A 264 -22.23 -6.87 4.18
CA ILE A 264 -23.15 -7.57 3.28
C ILE A 264 -24.40 -8.07 4.02
N GLU A 265 -24.27 -8.54 5.25
CA GLU A 265 -25.40 -9.07 6.05
C GLU A 265 -26.36 -7.96 6.53
N GLU A 266 -25.91 -6.70 6.55
CA GLU A 266 -26.64 -5.58 7.14
C GLU A 266 -27.30 -4.64 6.12
N VAL A 267 -27.03 -4.83 4.81
CA VAL A 267 -27.46 -3.88 3.77
C VAL A 267 -28.12 -4.55 2.58
N ASP A 268 -28.87 -3.78 1.79
CA ASP A 268 -29.58 -4.29 0.61
C ASP A 268 -28.68 -4.30 -0.64
N ALA A 269 -27.72 -3.36 -0.71
CA ALA A 269 -26.81 -3.20 -1.84
C ALA A 269 -25.45 -2.67 -1.39
N ILE A 270 -24.41 -2.90 -2.18
CA ILE A 270 -23.04 -2.47 -1.91
C ILE A 270 -22.57 -1.48 -2.99
N LEU A 271 -22.00 -0.36 -2.57
CA LEU A 271 -21.23 0.52 -3.43
C LEU A 271 -19.75 0.47 -3.04
N VAL A 272 -18.93 -0.04 -3.95
CA VAL A 272 -17.47 -0.12 -3.79
C VAL A 272 -16.86 1.15 -4.36
N ILE A 273 -16.11 1.88 -3.54
CA ILE A 273 -15.49 3.14 -3.93
C ILE A 273 -14.00 2.93 -4.21
N GLY A 274 -13.52 3.40 -5.36
CA GLY A 274 -12.08 3.36 -5.69
C GLY A 274 -11.80 3.10 -7.16
N GLY A 275 -10.53 3.13 -7.53
CA GLY A 275 -10.08 3.05 -8.91
C GLY A 275 -10.47 1.74 -9.60
N LYS A 276 -11.05 1.83 -10.81
CA LYS A 276 -11.42 0.67 -11.66
C LYS A 276 -10.23 -0.24 -11.97
N ASN A 277 -9.02 0.33 -11.99
CA ASN A 277 -7.78 -0.40 -12.24
C ASN A 277 -7.15 -1.00 -10.97
N SER A 278 -7.68 -0.69 -9.78
CA SER A 278 -7.20 -1.25 -8.52
C SER A 278 -7.63 -2.71 -8.37
N ALA A 279 -6.66 -3.62 -8.25
CA ALA A 279 -6.94 -5.05 -8.03
C ALA A 279 -7.72 -5.29 -6.73
N ASN A 280 -7.38 -4.56 -5.66
CA ASN A 280 -8.11 -4.66 -4.38
C ASN A 280 -9.57 -4.21 -4.51
N THR A 281 -9.83 -3.07 -5.18
CA THR A 281 -11.18 -2.56 -5.39
C THR A 281 -12.05 -3.53 -6.20
N ARG A 282 -11.50 -4.07 -7.31
CA ARG A 282 -12.20 -5.07 -8.13
C ARG A 282 -12.50 -6.36 -7.35
N ARG A 283 -11.59 -6.77 -6.47
CA ARG A 283 -11.79 -7.96 -5.63
C ARG A 283 -12.93 -7.75 -4.63
N LEU A 284 -13.05 -6.56 -4.02
CA LEU A 284 -14.18 -6.23 -3.15
C LEU A 284 -15.52 -6.29 -3.90
N LEU A 285 -15.58 -5.70 -5.10
CA LEU A 285 -16.77 -5.78 -5.95
C LEU A 285 -17.14 -7.23 -6.27
N GLN A 286 -16.17 -8.02 -6.73
CA GLN A 286 -16.42 -9.42 -7.09
C GLN A 286 -16.90 -10.23 -5.89
N THR A 287 -16.31 -10.03 -4.71
CA THR A 287 -16.76 -10.71 -3.48
C THR A 287 -18.21 -10.38 -3.15
N ALA A 288 -18.65 -9.12 -3.28
CA ALA A 288 -20.04 -8.74 -3.05
C ALA A 288 -21.00 -9.43 -4.05
N ILE A 289 -20.62 -9.46 -5.34
CA ILE A 289 -21.38 -10.13 -6.40
C ILE A 289 -21.47 -11.65 -6.14
N ASP A 290 -20.35 -12.30 -5.82
CA ASP A 290 -20.28 -13.75 -5.55
C ASP A 290 -21.14 -14.16 -4.32
N ARG A 291 -21.36 -13.20 -3.41
CA ARG A 291 -22.28 -13.35 -2.27
C ARG A 291 -23.73 -13.01 -2.60
N GLY A 292 -24.06 -12.77 -3.87
CA GLY A 292 -25.41 -12.49 -4.35
C GLY A 292 -25.93 -11.09 -3.99
N LYS A 293 -25.05 -10.14 -3.54
CA LYS A 293 -25.47 -8.76 -3.30
C LYS A 293 -25.44 -7.95 -4.58
N PRO A 294 -26.46 -7.13 -4.88
CA PRO A 294 -26.35 -6.07 -5.86
C PRO A 294 -25.19 -5.16 -5.51
N ALA A 295 -24.21 -5.02 -6.42
CA ALA A 295 -23.00 -4.28 -6.13
C ALA A 295 -22.47 -3.53 -7.35
N TRP A 296 -21.97 -2.33 -7.14
CA TRP A 296 -21.39 -1.45 -8.17
C TRP A 296 -20.08 -0.85 -7.70
N LEU A 297 -19.33 -0.29 -8.66
CA LEU A 297 -18.08 0.39 -8.42
C LEU A 297 -18.19 1.84 -8.91
N ALA A 298 -17.78 2.79 -8.06
CA ALA A 298 -17.65 4.20 -8.39
C ALA A 298 -16.24 4.72 -8.07
N GLU A 299 -15.63 5.44 -9.01
CA GLU A 299 -14.36 6.14 -8.77
C GLU A 299 -14.59 7.53 -8.16
N SER A 300 -15.74 8.14 -8.52
CA SER A 300 -16.14 9.46 -8.08
C SER A 300 -17.65 9.54 -7.87
N SER A 301 -18.13 10.66 -7.36
CA SER A 301 -19.56 10.92 -7.19
C SER A 301 -20.35 10.93 -8.52
N CYS A 302 -19.69 11.27 -9.64
CA CYS A 302 -20.31 11.26 -10.97
C CYS A 302 -20.54 9.86 -11.54
N ASP A 303 -19.89 8.84 -10.98
CA ASP A 303 -19.96 7.45 -11.46
C ASP A 303 -21.02 6.61 -10.73
N ILE A 304 -21.79 7.19 -9.81
CA ILE A 304 -22.80 6.45 -9.04
C ILE A 304 -23.96 6.05 -9.97
N PRO A 305 -24.18 4.73 -10.19
CA PRO A 305 -25.31 4.27 -10.99
C PRO A 305 -26.64 4.65 -10.37
N GLN A 306 -27.63 5.00 -11.18
CA GLN A 306 -28.95 5.39 -10.69
C GLN A 306 -29.66 4.21 -9.98
N GLU A 307 -29.36 2.99 -10.39
CA GLU A 307 -29.91 1.74 -9.81
C GLU A 307 -29.59 1.60 -8.32
N VAL A 308 -28.45 2.13 -7.85
CA VAL A 308 -28.07 2.13 -6.43
C VAL A 308 -29.13 2.82 -5.58
N ARG A 309 -29.75 3.87 -6.14
CA ARG A 309 -30.71 4.72 -5.43
C ARG A 309 -32.06 4.05 -5.14
N GLN A 310 -32.37 2.91 -5.73
CA GLN A 310 -33.62 2.16 -5.45
C GLN A 310 -33.53 1.32 -4.17
N TYR A 311 -32.35 1.13 -3.60
CA TYR A 311 -32.17 0.37 -2.38
C TYR A 311 -32.32 1.24 -1.13
N ARG A 312 -32.89 0.64 -0.08
CA ARG A 312 -33.16 1.34 1.18
C ARG A 312 -31.91 1.48 2.02
N THR A 313 -31.12 0.43 2.11
CA THR A 313 -29.88 0.41 2.89
C THR A 313 -28.71 0.12 1.97
N ILE A 314 -27.79 1.08 1.85
CA ILE A 314 -26.62 0.99 0.98
C ILE A 314 -25.37 0.88 1.84
N GLY A 315 -24.57 -0.16 1.60
CA GLY A 315 -23.27 -0.34 2.22
C GLY A 315 -22.16 0.33 1.38
N LEU A 316 -21.32 1.13 2.02
CA LEU A 316 -20.14 1.71 1.42
C LEU A 316 -18.88 0.96 1.87
N ILE A 317 -18.11 0.51 0.92
CA ILE A 317 -16.74 0.02 1.14
C ILE A 317 -15.78 0.65 0.16
N ALA A 318 -14.52 0.84 0.56
CA ALA A 318 -13.55 1.53 -0.29
C ALA A 318 -12.22 0.77 -0.37
N GLY A 319 -11.58 0.89 -1.54
CA GLY A 319 -10.24 0.36 -1.76
C GLY A 319 -9.18 1.06 -0.92
N ALA A 320 -8.05 0.37 -0.68
CA ALA A 320 -6.94 0.83 0.18
C ALA A 320 -6.23 2.13 -0.29
N SER A 321 -6.52 2.59 -1.50
CA SER A 321 -6.00 3.84 -2.07
C SER A 321 -7.09 4.89 -2.31
N THR A 322 -8.25 4.78 -1.67
CA THR A 322 -9.38 5.69 -1.82
C THR A 322 -9.33 6.76 -0.72
N PRO A 323 -9.33 8.07 -1.08
CA PRO A 323 -9.34 9.15 -0.09
C PRO A 323 -10.66 9.20 0.69
N ASP A 324 -10.58 9.59 1.96
CA ASP A 324 -11.76 9.79 2.82
C ASP A 324 -12.71 10.83 2.21
N SER A 325 -12.17 11.90 1.60
CA SER A 325 -12.96 12.93 0.91
C SER A 325 -13.83 12.40 -0.23
N SER A 326 -13.36 11.38 -0.96
CA SER A 326 -14.16 10.73 -2.01
C SER A 326 -15.29 9.90 -1.42
N ILE A 327 -15.03 9.24 -0.29
CA ILE A 327 -16.04 8.46 0.45
C ILE A 327 -17.12 9.39 0.99
N ASP A 328 -16.71 10.48 1.65
CA ASP A 328 -17.61 11.49 2.22
C ASP A 328 -18.49 12.13 1.13
N ALA A 329 -17.90 12.51 -0.01
CA ALA A 329 -18.64 13.11 -1.12
C ALA A 329 -19.70 12.15 -1.70
N ILE A 330 -19.37 10.87 -1.85
CA ILE A 330 -20.29 9.84 -2.33
C ILE A 330 -21.41 9.59 -1.33
N GLU A 331 -21.10 9.50 -0.05
CA GLU A 331 -22.08 9.32 1.01
C GLU A 331 -23.08 10.47 1.05
N GLN A 332 -22.58 11.72 1.05
CA GLN A 332 -23.44 12.91 1.03
C GLN A 332 -24.41 12.90 -0.16
N LEU A 333 -23.91 12.56 -1.34
CA LEU A 333 -24.73 12.48 -2.54
C LEU A 333 -25.80 11.37 -2.48
N LEU A 334 -25.53 10.26 -1.80
CA LEU A 334 -26.50 9.20 -1.58
C LEU A 334 -27.57 9.60 -0.54
N LEU A 335 -27.20 10.44 0.43
CA LEU A 335 -28.11 10.96 1.46
C LEU A 335 -28.92 12.16 1.00
N ASP A 336 -28.45 12.90 -0.02
CA ASP A 336 -29.13 14.08 -0.55
C ASP A 336 -30.48 13.75 -1.18
N LYS A 337 -31.49 14.60 -0.88
CA LYS A 337 -32.89 14.46 -1.32
C LYS A 337 -33.15 14.98 -2.72
N THR A 338 -32.22 15.72 -3.29
CA THR A 338 -32.47 16.61 -4.44
C THR A 338 -31.99 16.09 -5.79
N VAL A 339 -31.40 14.91 -5.85
CA VAL A 339 -30.86 14.35 -7.10
C VAL A 339 -31.52 13.01 -7.45
#